data_fce12f40a481dab01649a013d977f9ad
#
_entry.id   fce12f40a481dab01649a013d977f9ad
#
_cell.length_a   1.000
_cell.length_b   1.000
_cell.length_c   1.000
_cell.angle_alpha   90.00
_cell.angle_beta   90.00
_cell.angle_gamma   90.00
#
_symmetry.space_group_name_H-M   'P 1'
#
loop_
_entity.id
_entity.type
_entity.pdbx_description
1 polymer ?
#
loop_
_entity_poly.entity_id
_entity_poly.type
_entity_poly.pdbx_seq_one_letter_code
_entity_poly.pdbx_strand_id
1 'polypeptide(L)'
;MKLTRLKRYLKEKEQTHPGIIRPIRKIARVVGATSGPTHPVPLRREIAAVAEVLRSPFWNMNSGANLVHEKLEEEFAAYIGSRYAVAVNTGGMAIQMALRAFGVKPGDEVLHQVDTCVANAFAVFAAGGTPIFVDINKDDFMLSTSATLDQITSQTKVIMPVHMWGNPEKIAWVTDVARKHNLHSIEDACLAFGAELDGRKAGSFADVGIFSFGSLKPIQAGEGGMIVTNDEALARELRTMRNWGDMTAEYGLRDQKTLSWNGRISEVVAAVALEQLRGYPVYLQRHQELVAMFVDHLNRINGIELAVPPSARLKPAYSQVVVKLDAAALGISKTELMKRLKERRIGCWHANFEPINKLAFFRDGLWRDWILRGDVCKVERNYNQTFVNSEEVYQHLGMGFSRDNFLSRDRVKSLIKQLDLALS
;
A
#
# COMPACT_ATOMS: atom_id res chain seq x y z
N MET A 1 23.03 -18.04 22.59
CA MET A 1 24.44 -18.06 22.10
C MET A 1 24.72 -16.68 21.50
N LYS A 2 25.77 -15.96 21.96
CA LYS A 2 26.07 -14.61 21.46
C LYS A 2 26.41 -14.67 19.95
N LEU A 3 25.90 -13.77 19.14
CA LEU A 3 26.04 -13.70 17.67
C LEU A 3 27.52 -13.88 17.22
N THR A 4 28.46 -13.39 18.02
CA THR A 4 29.91 -13.50 17.80
C THR A 4 30.40 -14.96 17.86
N ARG A 5 29.84 -15.77 18.76
CA ARG A 5 30.20 -17.22 18.86
C ARG A 5 29.65 -18.01 17.67
N LEU A 6 28.45 -17.69 17.22
CA LEU A 6 27.85 -18.30 16.02
C LEU A 6 28.65 -17.95 14.75
N LYS A 7 29.06 -16.69 14.59
CA LYS A 7 29.90 -16.25 13.45
C LYS A 7 31.24 -16.98 13.42
N ARG A 8 31.87 -17.18 14.59
CA ARG A 8 33.16 -17.92 14.72
C ARG A 8 32.97 -19.38 14.39
N TYR A 9 31.96 -20.03 14.96
CA TYR A 9 31.62 -21.44 14.68
C TYR A 9 31.33 -21.68 13.20
N LEU A 10 30.54 -20.83 12.55
CA LEU A 10 30.24 -20.95 11.12
C LEU A 10 31.50 -20.76 10.25
N LYS A 11 32.44 -19.89 10.66
CA LYS A 11 33.72 -19.71 9.94
C LYS A 11 34.62 -20.93 10.05
N GLU A 12 34.70 -21.55 11.20
CA GLU A 12 35.52 -22.78 11.43
C GLU A 12 34.94 -23.97 10.65
N LYS A 13 33.62 -24.12 10.57
CA LYS A 13 32.96 -25.23 9.87
C LYS A 13 32.84 -25.05 8.35
N GLU A 14 33.09 -23.86 7.81
CA GLU A 14 33.02 -23.60 6.37
C GLU A 14 34.12 -24.33 5.57
N GLN A 15 35.26 -24.56 6.18
CA GLN A 15 36.37 -25.31 5.57
C GLN A 15 36.07 -26.81 5.44
N THR A 16 35.29 -27.35 6.39
CA THR A 16 34.98 -28.79 6.44
C THR A 16 33.64 -29.14 5.77
N HIS A 17 32.70 -28.20 5.67
CA HIS A 17 31.37 -28.44 5.14
C HIS A 17 30.84 -27.21 4.31
N PRO A 18 31.52 -26.84 3.20
CA PRO A 18 31.20 -25.62 2.46
C PRO A 18 29.80 -25.63 1.84
N GLY A 19 29.30 -26.79 1.42
CA GLY A 19 27.99 -26.95 0.81
C GLY A 19 26.80 -26.64 1.75
N ILE A 20 27.00 -26.86 3.05
CA ILE A 20 25.98 -26.63 4.09
C ILE A 20 26.14 -25.23 4.72
N ILE A 21 27.37 -24.83 4.97
CA ILE A 21 27.67 -23.62 5.75
C ILE A 21 27.49 -22.34 4.92
N ARG A 22 27.80 -22.36 3.62
CA ARG A 22 27.58 -21.17 2.74
C ARG A 22 26.13 -20.73 2.66
N PRO A 23 25.15 -21.63 2.44
CA PRO A 23 23.73 -21.25 2.50
C PRO A 23 23.32 -20.73 3.88
N ILE A 24 23.75 -21.37 4.97
CA ILE A 24 23.44 -20.92 6.35
C ILE A 24 24.05 -19.56 6.63
N ARG A 25 25.26 -19.27 6.16
CA ARG A 25 25.86 -17.92 6.25
C ARG A 25 25.09 -16.87 5.44
N LYS A 26 24.62 -17.24 4.25
CA LYS A 26 23.79 -16.36 3.42
C LYS A 26 22.48 -16.02 4.14
N ILE A 27 21.83 -17.03 4.73
CA ILE A 27 20.62 -16.86 5.56
C ILE A 27 20.93 -16.02 6.81
N ALA A 28 22.00 -16.32 7.55
CA ALA A 28 22.40 -15.55 8.72
C ALA A 28 22.78 -14.10 8.39
N ARG A 29 23.29 -13.84 7.18
CA ARG A 29 23.58 -12.50 6.68
C ARG A 29 22.28 -11.74 6.31
N VAL A 30 21.32 -12.43 5.72
CA VAL A 30 19.98 -11.90 5.43
C VAL A 30 19.22 -11.63 6.73
N VAL A 31 19.17 -12.58 7.65
CA VAL A 31 18.55 -12.44 8.98
C VAL A 31 19.25 -11.36 9.81
N GLY A 32 20.58 -11.25 9.75
CA GLY A 32 21.34 -10.18 10.41
C GLY A 32 21.21 -8.82 9.74
N ALA A 33 20.90 -8.78 8.44
CA ALA A 33 20.62 -7.53 7.71
C ALA A 33 19.17 -7.05 7.92
N THR A 34 18.24 -7.97 8.18
CA THR A 34 16.84 -7.66 8.46
C THR A 34 16.56 -7.31 9.93
N SER A 35 17.52 -7.53 10.84
CA SER A 35 17.44 -7.10 12.24
C SER A 35 17.79 -5.61 12.45
N GLY A 36 17.82 -4.82 11.37
CA GLY A 36 17.92 -3.37 11.43
C GLY A 36 16.56 -2.72 11.71
N PRO A 37 16.53 -1.39 11.91
CA PRO A 37 15.32 -0.63 12.27
C PRO A 37 14.27 -0.51 11.15
N THR A 38 14.28 -1.39 10.14
CA THR A 38 13.29 -1.46 9.05
C THR A 38 11.99 -2.11 9.46
N HIS A 39 12.00 -2.88 10.56
CA HIS A 39 10.83 -3.59 11.05
C HIS A 39 10.18 -2.85 12.23
N PRO A 40 8.86 -2.74 12.28
CA PRO A 40 8.12 -2.15 13.40
C PRO A 40 8.41 -2.84 14.73
N VAL A 41 8.73 -4.14 14.69
CA VAL A 41 8.99 -4.95 15.88
C VAL A 41 10.31 -5.73 15.79
N PRO A 42 10.91 -6.15 16.93
CA PRO A 42 12.02 -7.08 16.91
C PRO A 42 11.60 -8.43 16.31
N LEU A 43 12.36 -8.93 15.34
CA LEU A 43 12.14 -10.22 14.64
C LEU A 43 11.82 -11.39 15.59
N ARG A 44 12.36 -11.39 16.81
CA ARG A 44 12.10 -12.43 17.83
C ARG A 44 10.62 -12.53 18.23
N ARG A 45 9.85 -11.42 18.17
CA ARG A 45 8.42 -11.42 18.50
C ARG A 45 7.62 -12.06 17.38
N GLU A 46 7.92 -11.73 16.12
CA GLU A 46 7.30 -12.34 14.95
C GLU A 46 7.58 -13.86 14.90
N ILE A 47 8.85 -14.28 15.15
CA ILE A 47 9.21 -15.70 15.22
C ILE A 47 8.43 -16.41 16.31
N ALA A 48 8.28 -15.81 17.50
CA ALA A 48 7.52 -16.40 18.60
C ALA A 48 6.05 -16.58 18.25
N ALA A 49 5.41 -15.54 17.67
CA ALA A 49 4.02 -15.60 17.25
C ALA A 49 3.76 -16.65 16.17
N VAL A 50 4.63 -16.73 15.16
CA VAL A 50 4.57 -17.79 14.13
C VAL A 50 4.76 -19.18 14.74
N ALA A 51 5.70 -19.35 15.68
CA ALA A 51 5.94 -20.62 16.33
C ALA A 51 4.72 -21.09 17.16
N GLU A 52 3.95 -20.18 17.72
CA GLU A 52 2.69 -20.53 18.40
C GLU A 52 1.64 -21.06 17.41
N VAL A 53 1.48 -20.41 16.26
CA VAL A 53 0.58 -20.92 15.21
C VAL A 53 0.99 -22.29 14.73
N LEU A 54 2.30 -22.52 14.49
CA LEU A 54 2.81 -23.81 14.02
C LEU A 54 2.69 -24.95 15.04
N ARG A 55 2.61 -24.66 16.34
CA ARG A 55 2.32 -25.64 17.39
C ARG A 55 0.82 -25.98 17.50
N SER A 56 -0.04 -25.09 16.98
CA SER A 56 -1.48 -25.34 16.93
C SER A 56 -1.81 -26.28 15.77
N PRO A 57 -2.82 -27.15 15.89
CA PRO A 57 -3.34 -27.91 14.76
C PRO A 57 -4.11 -27.01 13.76
N PHE A 58 -4.34 -25.73 14.09
CA PHE A 58 -5.21 -24.82 13.36
C PHE A 58 -4.39 -23.73 12.67
N TRP A 59 -4.10 -23.90 11.36
CA TRP A 59 -3.30 -22.98 10.56
C TRP A 59 -4.13 -22.13 9.60
N ASN A 60 -5.43 -22.33 9.58
CA ASN A 60 -6.34 -21.60 8.70
C ASN A 60 -7.63 -21.20 9.42
N MET A 61 -8.34 -20.24 8.85
CA MET A 61 -9.53 -19.61 9.42
C MET A 61 -10.71 -20.56 9.71
N ASN A 62 -10.70 -21.80 9.20
CA ASN A 62 -11.85 -22.70 9.31
C ASN A 62 -11.74 -23.70 10.49
N SER A 63 -10.72 -23.58 11.31
CA SER A 63 -10.35 -24.69 12.19
C SER A 63 -10.15 -24.30 13.65
N GLY A 64 -11.09 -23.64 14.30
CA GLY A 64 -11.05 -23.53 15.75
C GLY A 64 -11.48 -22.19 16.35
N ALA A 65 -11.40 -22.08 17.68
CA ALA A 65 -11.65 -20.87 18.44
C ALA A 65 -10.34 -20.09 18.70
N ASN A 66 -10.44 -18.78 18.91
CA ASN A 66 -9.32 -17.88 19.22
C ASN A 66 -8.24 -17.81 18.12
N LEU A 67 -8.66 -17.71 16.88
CA LEU A 67 -7.76 -17.60 15.74
C LEU A 67 -7.04 -16.24 15.73
N VAL A 68 -5.79 -16.25 15.22
CA VAL A 68 -4.95 -15.05 15.24
C VAL A 68 -5.51 -13.95 14.32
N HIS A 69 -6.13 -14.34 13.20
CA HIS A 69 -6.75 -13.37 12.30
C HIS A 69 -7.93 -12.62 12.94
N GLU A 70 -8.69 -13.24 13.87
CA GLU A 70 -9.77 -12.57 14.59
C GLU A 70 -9.22 -11.46 15.50
N LYS A 71 -8.12 -11.72 16.22
CA LYS A 71 -7.41 -10.72 17.02
C LYS A 71 -6.80 -9.62 16.16
N LEU A 72 -6.27 -9.99 14.99
CA LEU A 72 -5.76 -9.02 14.03
C LEU A 72 -6.88 -8.10 13.54
N GLU A 73 -8.05 -8.65 13.19
CA GLU A 73 -9.23 -7.87 12.76
C GLU A 73 -9.69 -6.90 13.88
N GLU A 74 -9.81 -7.39 15.10
CA GLU A 74 -10.22 -6.59 16.26
C GLU A 74 -9.25 -5.43 16.54
N GLU A 75 -7.95 -5.74 16.69
CA GLU A 75 -6.93 -4.73 16.99
C GLU A 75 -6.72 -3.77 15.82
N PHE A 76 -6.88 -4.23 14.58
CA PHE A 76 -6.77 -3.39 13.39
C PHE A 76 -7.96 -2.41 13.28
N ALA A 77 -9.18 -2.89 13.47
CA ALA A 77 -10.37 -2.05 13.50
C ALA A 77 -10.24 -0.96 14.60
N ALA A 78 -9.84 -1.35 15.79
CA ALA A 78 -9.61 -0.43 16.91
C ALA A 78 -8.52 0.61 16.57
N TYR A 79 -7.40 0.20 15.94
CA TYR A 79 -6.32 1.10 15.56
C TYR A 79 -6.75 2.14 14.51
N ILE A 80 -7.53 1.71 13.51
CA ILE A 80 -8.04 2.60 12.45
C ILE A 80 -9.19 3.48 12.95
N GLY A 81 -9.95 3.03 13.96
CA GLY A 81 -11.16 3.70 14.43
C GLY A 81 -12.39 3.34 13.59
N SER A 82 -12.41 2.12 13.01
CA SER A 82 -13.57 1.54 12.33
C SER A 82 -14.26 0.50 13.21
N ARG A 83 -15.53 0.15 12.90
CA ARG A 83 -16.27 -0.85 13.66
C ARG A 83 -15.88 -2.28 13.32
N TYR A 84 -15.54 -2.53 12.05
CA TYR A 84 -15.25 -3.86 11.52
C TYR A 84 -13.99 -3.85 10.69
N ALA A 85 -13.24 -4.95 10.77
CA ALA A 85 -12.17 -5.28 9.86
C ALA A 85 -12.35 -6.72 9.34
N VAL A 86 -11.89 -6.98 8.12
CA VAL A 86 -11.94 -8.28 7.44
C VAL A 86 -10.58 -8.56 6.82
N ALA A 87 -9.83 -9.48 7.41
CA ALA A 87 -8.51 -9.85 6.94
C ALA A 87 -8.60 -10.75 5.70
N VAL A 88 -7.80 -10.43 4.68
CA VAL A 88 -7.79 -11.13 3.40
C VAL A 88 -6.37 -11.44 2.94
N ASN A 89 -6.23 -12.27 1.90
CA ASN A 89 -4.93 -12.77 1.44
C ASN A 89 -4.08 -11.75 0.69
N THR A 90 -4.66 -10.65 0.14
CA THR A 90 -3.92 -9.55 -0.52
C THR A 90 -4.73 -8.26 -0.55
N GLY A 91 -4.06 -7.11 -0.70
CA GLY A 91 -4.77 -5.83 -0.94
C GLY A 91 -5.55 -5.81 -2.25
N GLY A 92 -5.05 -6.46 -3.31
CA GLY A 92 -5.77 -6.58 -4.59
C GLY A 92 -7.08 -7.36 -4.45
N MET A 93 -7.08 -8.47 -3.67
CA MET A 93 -8.29 -9.21 -3.33
C MET A 93 -9.25 -8.34 -2.50
N ALA A 94 -8.73 -7.54 -1.56
CA ALA A 94 -9.53 -6.61 -0.78
C ALA A 94 -10.31 -5.63 -1.66
N ILE A 95 -9.65 -5.02 -2.65
CA ILE A 95 -10.30 -4.11 -3.62
C ILE A 95 -11.36 -4.87 -4.44
N GLN A 96 -11.00 -6.03 -4.98
CA GLN A 96 -11.92 -6.82 -5.80
C GLN A 96 -13.18 -7.24 -5.02
N MET A 97 -13.02 -7.67 -3.77
CA MET A 97 -14.14 -8.05 -2.90
C MET A 97 -15.03 -6.85 -2.58
N ALA A 98 -14.45 -5.69 -2.24
CA ALA A 98 -15.21 -4.47 -1.96
C ALA A 98 -16.04 -4.03 -3.19
N LEU A 99 -15.44 -4.03 -4.39
CA LEU A 99 -16.14 -3.70 -5.63
C LEU A 99 -17.30 -4.66 -5.89
N ARG A 100 -17.10 -5.95 -5.69
CA ARG A 100 -18.17 -6.95 -5.84
C ARG A 100 -19.28 -6.79 -4.81
N ALA A 101 -18.95 -6.50 -3.56
CA ALA A 101 -19.92 -6.24 -2.50
C ALA A 101 -20.75 -4.97 -2.77
N PHE A 102 -20.17 -3.97 -3.44
CA PHE A 102 -20.93 -2.82 -3.97
C PHE A 102 -21.75 -3.14 -5.23
N GLY A 103 -21.75 -4.39 -5.67
CA GLY A 103 -22.51 -4.83 -6.84
C GLY A 103 -21.97 -4.29 -8.16
N VAL A 104 -20.66 -4.05 -8.26
CA VAL A 104 -20.01 -3.70 -9.52
C VAL A 104 -20.16 -4.84 -10.52
N LYS A 105 -20.63 -4.52 -11.70
CA LYS A 105 -20.97 -5.45 -12.79
C LYS A 105 -20.57 -4.86 -14.14
N PRO A 106 -20.68 -5.64 -15.23
CA PRO A 106 -20.42 -5.16 -16.59
C PRO A 106 -21.22 -3.89 -16.92
N GLY A 107 -20.52 -2.86 -17.39
CA GLY A 107 -21.05 -1.55 -17.71
C GLY A 107 -20.85 -0.50 -16.59
N ASP A 108 -20.59 -0.93 -15.35
CA ASP A 108 -20.30 -0.01 -14.26
C ASP A 108 -18.85 0.51 -14.33
N GLU A 109 -18.68 1.78 -14.00
CA GLU A 109 -17.41 2.49 -14.03
C GLU A 109 -16.86 2.72 -12.62
N VAL A 110 -15.54 2.58 -12.48
CA VAL A 110 -14.81 2.85 -11.24
C VAL A 110 -13.72 3.87 -11.52
N LEU A 111 -13.86 5.06 -10.93
CA LEU A 111 -12.89 6.15 -11.06
C LEU A 111 -11.74 5.96 -10.10
N HIS A 112 -10.50 6.01 -10.60
CA HIS A 112 -9.29 6.07 -9.77
C HIS A 112 -8.16 6.80 -10.51
N GLN A 113 -7.17 7.29 -9.76
CA GLN A 113 -6.05 8.00 -10.37
C GLN A 113 -5.17 7.09 -11.24
N VAL A 114 -4.60 7.67 -12.29
CA VAL A 114 -3.73 6.96 -13.24
C VAL A 114 -2.37 6.62 -12.65
N ASP A 115 -1.93 7.37 -11.66
CA ASP A 115 -0.65 7.23 -10.96
C ASP A 115 -0.76 6.32 -9.74
N THR A 116 -0.96 5.04 -9.96
CA THR A 116 -1.07 4.07 -8.86
C THR A 116 -0.58 2.69 -9.28
N CYS A 117 -0.65 1.75 -8.36
CA CYS A 117 -0.40 0.35 -8.66
C CYS A 117 -1.45 -0.18 -9.64
N VAL A 118 -1.01 -0.90 -10.68
CA VAL A 118 -1.89 -1.53 -11.66
C VAL A 118 -2.91 -2.49 -11.04
N ALA A 119 -2.68 -2.97 -9.82
CA ALA A 119 -3.60 -3.82 -9.08
C ALA A 119 -4.99 -3.19 -8.90
N ASN A 120 -5.08 -1.85 -8.82
CA ASN A 120 -6.35 -1.14 -8.74
C ASN A 120 -7.19 -1.37 -10.01
N ALA A 121 -6.62 -1.11 -11.18
CA ALA A 121 -7.30 -1.33 -12.45
C ALA A 121 -7.62 -2.82 -12.69
N PHE A 122 -6.70 -3.72 -12.36
CA PHE A 122 -6.93 -5.16 -12.51
C PHE A 122 -8.02 -5.69 -11.57
N ALA A 123 -8.11 -5.16 -10.35
CA ALA A 123 -9.20 -5.51 -9.44
C ALA A 123 -10.56 -5.04 -9.97
N VAL A 124 -10.62 -3.87 -10.63
CA VAL A 124 -11.84 -3.38 -11.29
C VAL A 124 -12.27 -4.32 -12.41
N PHE A 125 -11.37 -4.70 -13.31
CA PHE A 125 -11.67 -5.69 -14.36
C PHE A 125 -12.10 -7.04 -13.78
N ALA A 126 -11.40 -7.53 -12.76
CA ALA A 126 -11.73 -8.79 -12.11
C ALA A 126 -13.09 -8.75 -11.38
N ALA A 127 -13.54 -7.58 -10.95
CA ALA A 127 -14.88 -7.37 -10.42
C ALA A 127 -15.96 -7.27 -11.52
N GLY A 128 -15.57 -7.14 -12.78
CA GLY A 128 -16.44 -6.98 -13.94
C GLY A 128 -16.70 -5.52 -14.34
N GLY A 129 -16.11 -4.55 -13.65
CA GLY A 129 -16.24 -3.12 -13.94
C GLY A 129 -15.25 -2.61 -14.97
N THR A 130 -15.38 -1.34 -15.31
CA THR A 130 -14.49 -0.61 -16.21
C THR A 130 -13.68 0.42 -15.42
N PRO A 131 -12.35 0.33 -15.36
CA PRO A 131 -11.54 1.36 -14.72
C PRO A 131 -11.55 2.66 -15.54
N ILE A 132 -11.81 3.77 -14.89
CA ILE A 132 -11.75 5.11 -15.47
C ILE A 132 -10.58 5.84 -14.82
N PHE A 133 -9.58 6.16 -15.63
CA PHE A 133 -8.38 6.84 -15.16
C PHE A 133 -8.62 8.33 -15.04
N VAL A 134 -8.20 8.89 -13.92
CA VAL A 134 -8.26 10.31 -13.60
C VAL A 134 -6.86 10.85 -13.45
N ASP A 135 -6.59 12.04 -14.01
CA ASP A 135 -5.31 12.71 -13.84
C ASP A 135 -5.10 13.19 -12.40
N ILE A 136 -3.90 13.59 -12.06
CA ILE A 136 -3.50 14.08 -10.74
C ILE A 136 -3.25 15.60 -10.75
N ASN A 137 -3.16 16.21 -9.57
CA ASN A 137 -2.65 17.56 -9.42
C ASN A 137 -1.12 17.56 -9.34
N LYS A 138 -0.47 18.55 -9.92
CA LYS A 138 0.98 18.73 -9.85
C LYS A 138 1.47 19.17 -8.46
N ASP A 139 0.59 19.75 -7.65
CA ASP A 139 0.99 20.34 -6.37
C ASP A 139 1.10 19.31 -5.25
N ASP A 140 0.17 18.37 -5.20
CA ASP A 140 0.07 17.34 -4.15
C ASP A 140 0.22 15.91 -4.66
N PHE A 141 0.31 15.72 -5.98
CA PHE A 141 0.38 14.43 -6.68
C PHE A 141 -0.79 13.49 -6.39
N MET A 142 -1.93 14.07 -5.94
CA MET A 142 -3.14 13.33 -5.62
C MET A 142 -4.17 13.46 -6.75
N LEU A 143 -5.20 12.63 -6.68
CA LEU A 143 -6.35 12.67 -7.59
C LEU A 143 -6.82 14.11 -7.84
N SER A 144 -6.90 14.52 -9.10
CA SER A 144 -7.41 15.83 -9.49
C SER A 144 -8.92 15.90 -9.26
N THR A 145 -9.34 16.88 -8.46
CA THR A 145 -10.76 17.07 -8.14
C THR A 145 -11.58 17.50 -9.37
N SER A 146 -11.06 18.41 -10.19
CA SER A 146 -11.72 18.85 -11.44
C SER A 146 -11.82 17.69 -12.43
N ALA A 147 -10.69 17.01 -12.71
CA ALA A 147 -10.69 15.87 -13.62
C ALA A 147 -11.60 14.72 -13.13
N THR A 148 -11.76 14.54 -11.83
CA THR A 148 -12.71 13.55 -11.28
C THR A 148 -14.15 13.91 -11.63
N LEU A 149 -14.55 15.16 -11.43
CA LEU A 149 -15.92 15.60 -11.73
C LEU A 149 -16.24 15.47 -13.22
N ASP A 150 -15.27 15.80 -14.08
CA ASP A 150 -15.42 15.69 -15.55
C ASP A 150 -15.59 14.24 -16.04
N GLN A 151 -15.14 13.26 -15.26
CA GLN A 151 -15.22 11.82 -15.59
C GLN A 151 -16.45 11.13 -14.98
N ILE A 152 -17.25 11.79 -14.13
CA ILE A 152 -18.46 11.18 -13.58
C ILE A 152 -19.53 11.08 -14.68
N THR A 153 -20.03 9.88 -14.89
CA THR A 153 -21.12 9.57 -15.85
C THR A 153 -22.28 8.87 -15.15
N SER A 154 -23.33 8.56 -15.87
CA SER A 154 -24.45 7.75 -15.36
C SER A 154 -24.07 6.28 -15.09
N GLN A 155 -22.93 5.80 -15.60
CA GLN A 155 -22.38 4.48 -15.36
C GLN A 155 -21.42 4.45 -14.17
N THR A 156 -21.00 5.60 -13.67
CA THR A 156 -20.09 5.66 -12.53
C THR A 156 -20.75 5.05 -11.30
N LYS A 157 -20.07 4.08 -10.68
CA LYS A 157 -20.55 3.36 -9.50
C LYS A 157 -19.70 3.63 -8.27
N VAL A 158 -18.38 3.78 -8.45
CA VAL A 158 -17.42 3.89 -7.35
C VAL A 158 -16.37 4.96 -7.67
N ILE A 159 -15.97 5.73 -6.66
CA ILE A 159 -14.75 6.54 -6.67
C ILE A 159 -13.76 5.93 -5.69
N MET A 160 -12.55 5.66 -6.16
CA MET A 160 -11.49 4.98 -5.40
C MET A 160 -10.19 5.79 -5.42
N PRO A 161 -10.04 6.82 -4.57
CA PRO A 161 -8.77 7.52 -4.42
C PRO A 161 -7.72 6.62 -3.78
N VAL A 162 -6.47 6.79 -4.19
CA VAL A 162 -5.32 6.13 -3.58
C VAL A 162 -4.51 7.15 -2.80
N HIS A 163 -4.24 6.85 -1.53
CA HIS A 163 -3.46 7.73 -0.65
C HIS A 163 -1.96 7.54 -0.89
N MET A 164 -1.49 8.06 -2.02
CA MET A 164 -0.08 7.95 -2.39
C MET A 164 0.82 8.54 -1.31
N TRP A 165 1.92 7.87 -1.02
CA TRP A 165 2.96 8.24 -0.04
C TRP A 165 2.48 8.44 1.41
N GLY A 166 1.21 8.17 1.70
CA GLY A 166 0.61 8.39 3.02
C GLY A 166 -0.16 9.71 3.12
N ASN A 167 -0.70 10.21 2.00
CA ASN A 167 -1.47 11.45 1.94
C ASN A 167 -2.99 11.19 1.75
N PRO A 168 -3.82 11.27 2.81
CA PRO A 168 -5.27 11.14 2.72
C PRO A 168 -6.02 12.49 2.47
N GLU A 169 -5.34 13.57 2.11
CA GLU A 169 -5.90 14.92 2.14
C GLU A 169 -7.19 15.09 1.29
N LYS A 170 -7.28 14.37 0.16
CA LYS A 170 -8.44 14.47 -0.74
C LYS A 170 -9.66 13.65 -0.30
N ILE A 171 -9.54 12.81 0.73
CA ILE A 171 -10.60 11.86 1.07
C ILE A 171 -11.90 12.51 1.50
N ALA A 172 -11.85 13.59 2.27
CA ALA A 172 -13.05 14.30 2.70
C ALA A 172 -13.84 14.84 1.49
N TRP A 173 -13.16 15.41 0.51
CA TRP A 173 -13.76 15.86 -0.74
C TRP A 173 -14.35 14.68 -1.53
N VAL A 174 -13.61 13.56 -1.65
CA VAL A 174 -14.08 12.38 -2.40
C VAL A 174 -15.37 11.82 -1.79
N THR A 175 -15.42 11.69 -0.46
CA THR A 175 -16.63 11.17 0.22
C THR A 175 -17.83 12.10 0.06
N ASP A 176 -17.61 13.42 0.03
CA ASP A 176 -18.67 14.39 -0.24
C ASP A 176 -19.19 14.30 -1.67
N VAL A 177 -18.31 14.15 -2.66
CA VAL A 177 -18.69 13.95 -4.07
C VAL A 177 -19.43 12.62 -4.23
N ALA A 178 -18.91 11.54 -3.66
CA ALA A 178 -19.58 10.24 -3.71
C ALA A 178 -21.01 10.32 -3.19
N ARG A 179 -21.21 10.96 -2.04
CA ARG A 179 -22.54 11.16 -1.45
C ARG A 179 -23.46 12.00 -2.37
N LYS A 180 -22.95 13.10 -2.91
CA LYS A 180 -23.74 13.98 -3.80
C LYS A 180 -24.20 13.29 -5.09
N HIS A 181 -23.40 12.38 -5.62
CA HIS A 181 -23.68 11.66 -6.86
C HIS A 181 -24.25 10.25 -6.62
N ASN A 182 -24.53 9.89 -5.36
CA ASN A 182 -25.02 8.55 -4.98
C ASN A 182 -24.09 7.43 -5.44
N LEU A 183 -22.78 7.62 -5.26
CA LEU A 183 -21.70 6.69 -5.58
C LEU A 183 -21.16 6.05 -4.31
N HIS A 184 -20.58 4.85 -4.43
CA HIS A 184 -19.78 4.26 -3.37
C HIS A 184 -18.37 4.85 -3.36
N SER A 185 -17.73 4.83 -2.19
CA SER A 185 -16.36 5.28 -1.98
C SER A 185 -15.48 4.16 -1.43
N ILE A 186 -14.33 3.95 -2.04
CA ILE A 186 -13.28 3.05 -1.55
C ILE A 186 -12.04 3.90 -1.28
N GLU A 187 -11.49 3.82 -0.08
CA GLU A 187 -10.26 4.49 0.32
C GLU A 187 -9.09 3.50 0.20
N ASP A 188 -8.29 3.56 -0.88
CA ASP A 188 -7.07 2.76 -0.97
C ASP A 188 -5.99 3.38 -0.09
N ALA A 189 -5.94 2.93 1.16
CA ALA A 189 -5.00 3.34 2.19
C ALA A 189 -3.77 2.41 2.29
N CYS A 190 -3.49 1.60 1.27
CA CYS A 190 -2.37 0.65 1.25
C CYS A 190 -0.98 1.30 1.46
N LEU A 191 -0.84 2.59 1.20
CA LEU A 191 0.38 3.37 1.44
C LEU A 191 0.24 4.37 2.60
N ALA A 192 -0.93 4.42 3.26
CA ALA A 192 -1.26 5.45 4.24
C ALA A 192 -1.56 4.91 5.65
N PHE A 193 -1.17 3.65 5.94
CA PHE A 193 -1.40 3.07 7.26
C PHE A 193 -0.76 3.94 8.35
N GLY A 194 -1.60 4.45 9.26
CA GLY A 194 -1.20 5.33 10.36
C GLY A 194 -1.19 6.83 10.02
N ALA A 195 -1.39 7.24 8.75
CA ALA A 195 -1.62 8.65 8.43
C ALA A 195 -2.91 9.16 9.08
N GLU A 196 -2.93 10.44 9.45
CA GLU A 196 -4.10 11.08 10.07
C GLU A 196 -4.46 12.37 9.32
N LEU A 197 -5.75 12.57 9.10
CA LEU A 197 -6.34 13.83 8.63
C LEU A 197 -7.43 14.26 9.62
N ASP A 198 -7.30 15.47 10.16
CA ASP A 198 -8.21 16.03 11.18
C ASP A 198 -8.42 15.08 12.39
N GLY A 199 -7.35 14.39 12.81
CA GLY A 199 -7.37 13.45 13.94
C GLY A 199 -7.97 12.07 13.64
N ARG A 200 -8.44 11.82 12.41
CA ARG A 200 -8.95 10.52 11.96
C ARG A 200 -7.91 9.81 11.10
N LYS A 201 -7.79 8.50 11.26
CA LYS A 201 -6.84 7.71 10.49
C LYS A 201 -7.33 7.45 9.05
N ALA A 202 -6.38 7.46 8.12
CA ALA A 202 -6.60 6.98 6.76
C ALA A 202 -7.21 5.58 6.78
N GLY A 203 -8.18 5.33 5.89
CA GLY A 203 -8.98 4.11 5.84
C GLY A 203 -10.30 4.19 6.61
N SER A 204 -10.56 5.25 7.39
CA SER A 204 -11.77 5.38 8.20
C SER A 204 -12.83 6.35 7.65
N PHE A 205 -12.60 6.94 6.48
CA PHE A 205 -13.45 8.02 5.96
C PHE A 205 -14.50 7.53 4.97
N ALA A 206 -14.13 6.60 4.07
CA ALA A 206 -15.00 6.09 3.00
C ALA A 206 -15.93 4.97 3.50
N ASP A 207 -16.78 4.45 2.62
CA ASP A 207 -17.63 3.29 2.92
C ASP A 207 -16.76 2.07 3.25
N VAL A 208 -15.60 1.96 2.57
CA VAL A 208 -14.59 0.92 2.78
C VAL A 208 -13.19 1.52 2.73
N GLY A 209 -12.33 1.13 3.68
CA GLY A 209 -10.89 1.35 3.66
C GLY A 209 -10.14 0.07 3.34
N ILE A 210 -9.12 0.15 2.46
CA ILE A 210 -8.33 -0.98 2.00
C ILE A 210 -6.88 -0.83 2.44
N PHE A 211 -6.28 -1.94 2.90
CA PHE A 211 -4.88 -2.03 3.28
C PHE A 211 -4.21 -3.27 2.70
N SER A 212 -2.90 -3.21 2.54
CA SER A 212 -2.07 -4.31 2.05
C SER A 212 -0.91 -4.58 3.01
N PHE A 213 -0.53 -5.85 3.16
CA PHE A 213 0.61 -6.31 3.96
C PHE A 213 1.75 -6.84 3.10
N GLY A 214 1.78 -6.47 1.81
CA GLY A 214 2.87 -6.83 0.89
C GLY A 214 4.22 -6.21 1.29
N SER A 215 5.30 -6.65 0.66
CA SER A 215 6.69 -6.39 1.06
C SER A 215 7.13 -4.91 1.09
N LEU A 216 6.42 -4.02 0.41
CA LEU A 216 6.74 -2.58 0.37
C LEU A 216 5.76 -1.73 1.20
N LYS A 217 4.88 -2.37 1.97
CA LYS A 217 3.85 -1.68 2.75
C LYS A 217 4.33 -1.31 4.16
N PRO A 218 3.64 -0.42 4.85
CA PRO A 218 3.97 -0.06 6.24
C PRO A 218 4.00 -1.26 7.19
N ILE A 219 3.01 -2.14 7.10
CA ILE A 219 3.01 -3.48 7.70
C ILE A 219 3.40 -4.48 6.61
N GLN A 220 4.37 -5.36 6.89
CA GLN A 220 4.96 -6.30 5.93
C GLN A 220 4.86 -7.73 6.47
N ALA A 221 3.87 -8.46 6.02
CA ALA A 221 3.70 -9.86 6.42
C ALA A 221 3.97 -10.86 5.26
N GLY A 222 4.68 -10.41 4.22
CA GLY A 222 4.91 -11.14 2.98
C GLY A 222 3.81 -10.86 1.97
N GLU A 223 2.62 -11.35 2.23
CA GLU A 223 1.37 -11.01 1.55
C GLU A 223 0.26 -10.80 2.58
N GLY A 224 -0.89 -10.29 2.18
CA GLY A 224 -2.04 -10.06 3.03
C GLY A 224 -2.72 -8.74 2.73
N GLY A 225 -3.88 -8.55 3.33
CA GLY A 225 -4.63 -7.31 3.23
C GLY A 225 -5.70 -7.21 4.32
N MET A 226 -6.31 -6.04 4.41
CA MET A 226 -7.39 -5.77 5.32
C MET A 226 -8.43 -4.87 4.65
N ILE A 227 -9.69 -5.17 4.87
CA ILE A 227 -10.83 -4.30 4.54
C ILE A 227 -11.40 -3.79 5.85
N VAL A 228 -11.62 -2.48 5.96
CA VAL A 228 -12.31 -1.92 7.13
C VAL A 228 -13.59 -1.21 6.69
N THR A 229 -14.61 -1.26 7.53
CA THR A 229 -15.90 -0.61 7.29
C THR A 229 -16.66 -0.36 8.60
N ASN A 230 -17.62 0.55 8.57
CA ASN A 230 -18.54 0.79 9.67
C ASN A 230 -19.91 0.13 9.44
N ASP A 231 -20.12 -0.47 8.28
CA ASP A 231 -21.36 -1.17 7.92
C ASP A 231 -21.26 -2.66 8.28
N GLU A 232 -22.17 -3.11 9.16
CA GLU A 232 -22.22 -4.48 9.64
C GLU A 232 -22.63 -5.47 8.55
N ALA A 233 -23.62 -5.10 7.73
CA ALA A 233 -24.10 -5.96 6.66
C ALA A 233 -23.00 -6.18 5.60
N LEU A 234 -22.29 -5.12 5.24
CA LEU A 234 -21.15 -5.19 4.33
C LEU A 234 -20.00 -6.03 4.92
N ALA A 235 -19.67 -5.85 6.20
CA ALA A 235 -18.63 -6.65 6.86
C ALA A 235 -18.98 -8.15 6.85
N ARG A 236 -20.26 -8.49 7.06
CA ARG A 236 -20.76 -9.85 7.00
C ARG A 236 -20.66 -10.44 5.61
N GLU A 237 -21.08 -9.69 4.59
CA GLU A 237 -20.98 -10.09 3.19
C GLU A 237 -19.51 -10.34 2.77
N LEU A 238 -18.60 -9.42 3.15
CA LEU A 238 -17.17 -9.57 2.88
C LEU A 238 -16.56 -10.81 3.55
N ARG A 239 -16.96 -11.14 4.79
CA ARG A 239 -16.54 -12.40 5.45
C ARG A 239 -17.05 -13.63 4.72
N THR A 240 -18.27 -13.60 4.24
CA THR A 240 -18.87 -14.65 3.42
C THR A 240 -18.11 -14.82 2.10
N MET A 241 -17.87 -13.72 1.38
CA MET A 241 -17.12 -13.76 0.11
C MET A 241 -15.68 -14.27 0.28
N ARG A 242 -15.02 -13.89 1.37
CA ARG A 242 -13.68 -14.35 1.72
C ARG A 242 -13.56 -15.87 1.81
N ASN A 243 -14.64 -16.54 2.21
CA ASN A 243 -14.66 -17.96 2.49
C ASN A 243 -15.57 -18.75 1.54
N TRP A 244 -15.39 -18.62 0.24
CA TRP A 244 -16.14 -19.36 -0.78
C TRP A 244 -17.65 -19.09 -0.81
N GLY A 245 -18.11 -17.97 -0.27
CA GLY A 245 -19.54 -17.73 -0.08
C GLY A 245 -20.18 -18.66 0.97
N ASP A 246 -19.38 -19.23 1.86
CA ASP A 246 -19.81 -20.15 2.88
C ASP A 246 -20.52 -19.40 4.02
N MET A 247 -21.79 -19.71 4.21
CA MET A 247 -22.65 -19.17 5.26
C MET A 247 -22.82 -20.14 6.44
N THR A 248 -21.99 -21.18 6.52
CA THR A 248 -22.11 -22.23 7.55
C THR A 248 -22.00 -21.65 8.95
N ALA A 249 -21.12 -20.68 9.16
CA ALA A 249 -20.95 -20.04 10.47
C ALA A 249 -22.18 -19.22 10.90
N GLU A 250 -22.95 -18.70 9.94
CA GLU A 250 -24.10 -17.83 10.21
C GLU A 250 -25.45 -18.61 10.25
N TYR A 251 -25.58 -19.60 9.39
CA TYR A 251 -26.86 -20.31 9.22
C TYR A 251 -26.77 -21.84 9.38
N GLY A 252 -25.60 -22.38 9.68
CA GLY A 252 -25.40 -23.84 9.83
C GLY A 252 -25.54 -24.63 8.52
N LEU A 253 -25.66 -23.96 7.37
CA LEU A 253 -25.90 -24.53 6.05
C LEU A 253 -24.78 -24.20 5.09
N ARG A 254 -24.19 -25.21 4.42
CA ARG A 254 -23.31 -25.00 3.27
C ARG A 254 -24.16 -24.66 2.05
N ASP A 255 -24.42 -23.37 1.87
CA ASP A 255 -25.15 -22.87 0.71
C ASP A 255 -24.40 -21.68 0.10
N GLN A 256 -23.69 -21.90 -1.02
CA GLN A 256 -22.93 -20.90 -1.73
C GLN A 256 -23.85 -20.09 -2.63
N LYS A 257 -24.42 -19.01 -2.12
CA LYS A 257 -25.35 -18.13 -2.86
C LYS A 257 -24.66 -17.05 -3.68
N THR A 258 -23.36 -16.84 -3.48
CA THR A 258 -22.62 -15.80 -4.17
C THR A 258 -21.33 -16.33 -4.79
N LEU A 259 -20.96 -15.78 -5.96
CA LEU A 259 -19.65 -16.02 -6.55
C LEU A 259 -18.58 -15.39 -5.66
N SER A 260 -17.62 -16.19 -5.23
CA SER A 260 -16.63 -15.77 -4.25
C SER A 260 -15.33 -16.56 -4.38
N TRP A 261 -14.40 -16.31 -3.47
CA TRP A 261 -13.02 -16.78 -3.58
C TRP A 261 -12.53 -17.44 -2.30
N ASN A 262 -11.39 -18.10 -2.38
CA ASN A 262 -10.52 -18.33 -1.25
C ASN A 262 -9.69 -17.06 -0.98
N GLY A 263 -10.30 -16.08 -0.34
CA GLY A 263 -9.65 -14.83 0.03
C GLY A 263 -9.04 -14.83 1.43
N ARG A 264 -8.99 -16.00 2.09
CA ARG A 264 -8.53 -16.12 3.48
C ARG A 264 -7.06 -15.78 3.65
N ILE A 265 -6.74 -14.98 4.68
CA ILE A 265 -5.38 -14.85 5.18
C ILE A 265 -4.97 -16.13 5.91
N SER A 266 -3.72 -16.56 5.84
CA SER A 266 -3.24 -17.66 6.70
C SER A 266 -2.95 -17.16 8.11
N GLU A 267 -3.12 -18.02 9.13
CA GLU A 267 -2.84 -17.67 10.53
C GLU A 267 -1.37 -17.30 10.75
N VAL A 268 -0.45 -17.88 9.97
CA VAL A 268 0.99 -17.54 10.00
C VAL A 268 1.23 -16.08 9.57
N VAL A 269 0.59 -15.66 8.47
CA VAL A 269 0.67 -14.27 7.98
C VAL A 269 -0.02 -13.31 8.95
N ALA A 270 -1.18 -13.72 9.48
CA ALA A 270 -1.91 -12.93 10.48
C ALA A 270 -1.08 -12.71 11.76
N ALA A 271 -0.31 -13.72 12.21
CA ALA A 271 0.56 -13.61 13.37
C ALA A 271 1.68 -12.58 13.17
N VAL A 272 2.30 -12.56 11.99
CA VAL A 272 3.31 -11.54 11.64
C VAL A 272 2.66 -10.15 11.60
N ALA A 273 1.54 -10.02 10.89
CA ALA A 273 0.84 -8.75 10.75
C ALA A 273 0.39 -8.17 12.10
N LEU A 274 -0.12 -9.02 13.00
CA LEU A 274 -0.56 -8.61 14.34
C LEU A 274 0.60 -8.07 15.19
N GLU A 275 1.75 -8.74 15.18
CA GLU A 275 2.93 -8.26 15.92
C GLU A 275 3.46 -6.93 15.35
N GLN A 276 3.44 -6.77 14.04
CA GLN A 276 3.81 -5.51 13.40
C GLN A 276 2.82 -4.39 13.70
N LEU A 277 1.51 -4.66 13.66
CA LEU A 277 0.47 -3.72 14.07
C LEU A 277 0.74 -3.14 15.47
N ARG A 278 1.00 -4.02 16.43
CA ARG A 278 1.27 -3.65 17.82
C ARG A 278 2.53 -2.79 18.00
N GLY A 279 3.54 -2.99 17.16
CA GLY A 279 4.78 -2.21 17.17
C GLY A 279 4.74 -0.94 16.33
N TYR A 280 3.77 -0.83 15.44
CA TYR A 280 3.75 0.20 14.42
C TYR A 280 3.65 1.65 14.95
N PRO A 281 2.86 1.98 15.99
CA PRO A 281 2.78 3.35 16.49
C PRO A 281 4.14 3.92 16.89
N VAL A 282 4.96 3.13 17.61
CA VAL A 282 6.31 3.55 18.03
C VAL A 282 7.25 3.69 16.82
N TYR A 283 7.13 2.77 15.87
CA TYR A 283 7.89 2.84 14.62
C TYR A 283 7.53 4.11 13.83
N LEU A 284 6.23 4.39 13.64
CA LEU A 284 5.74 5.54 12.89
C LEU A 284 6.22 6.85 13.48
N GLN A 285 6.09 7.03 14.81
CA GLN A 285 6.57 8.22 15.48
C GLN A 285 8.06 8.46 15.22
N ARG A 286 8.88 7.43 15.42
CA ARG A 286 10.32 7.52 15.15
C ARG A 286 10.63 7.84 13.68
N HIS A 287 9.87 7.23 12.75
CA HIS A 287 10.04 7.48 11.33
C HIS A 287 9.71 8.94 10.98
N GLN A 288 8.61 9.48 11.52
CA GLN A 288 8.22 10.88 11.33
C GLN A 288 9.28 11.85 11.90
N GLU A 289 9.88 11.56 13.08
CA GLU A 289 10.99 12.33 13.61
C GLU A 289 12.22 12.36 12.70
N LEU A 290 12.55 11.21 12.08
CA LEU A 290 13.67 11.10 11.14
C LEU A 290 13.38 11.82 9.82
N VAL A 291 12.15 11.78 9.32
CA VAL A 291 11.74 12.56 8.15
C VAL A 291 11.77 14.04 8.44
N ALA A 292 11.33 14.48 9.61
CA ALA A 292 11.37 15.89 10.01
C ALA A 292 12.80 16.46 9.97
N MET A 293 13.81 15.70 10.41
CA MET A 293 15.23 16.11 10.29
C MET A 293 15.65 16.36 8.83
N PHE A 294 15.12 15.58 7.90
CA PHE A 294 15.40 15.74 6.46
C PHE A 294 14.65 16.95 5.90
N VAL A 295 13.40 17.15 6.29
CA VAL A 295 12.58 18.31 5.89
C VAL A 295 13.18 19.61 6.36
N ASP A 296 13.69 19.69 7.58
CA ASP A 296 14.40 20.87 8.11
C ASP A 296 15.61 21.26 7.25
N HIS A 297 16.25 20.26 6.63
CA HIS A 297 17.33 20.53 5.68
C HIS A 297 16.80 20.96 4.32
N LEU A 298 15.78 20.27 3.78
CA LEU A 298 15.18 20.62 2.47
C LEU A 298 14.67 22.05 2.45
N ASN A 299 14.10 22.56 3.55
CA ASN A 299 13.60 23.93 3.66
C ASN A 299 14.69 25.02 3.46
N ARG A 300 15.96 24.63 3.39
CA ARG A 300 17.11 25.53 3.11
C ARG A 300 17.56 25.48 1.68
N ILE A 301 17.00 24.58 0.86
CA ILE A 301 17.37 24.36 -0.52
C ILE A 301 16.26 24.91 -1.41
N ASN A 302 16.56 25.98 -2.16
CA ASN A 302 15.59 26.48 -3.14
C ASN A 302 15.39 25.47 -4.27
N GLY A 303 14.15 25.16 -4.58
CA GLY A 303 13.77 24.23 -5.66
C GLY A 303 13.59 22.76 -5.24
N ILE A 304 13.59 22.44 -3.93
CA ILE A 304 13.17 21.14 -3.42
C ILE A 304 12.12 21.33 -2.32
N GLU A 305 10.97 20.72 -2.50
CA GLU A 305 9.88 20.75 -1.52
C GLU A 305 9.41 19.33 -1.19
N LEU A 306 8.97 19.10 0.05
CA LEU A 306 8.29 17.85 0.40
C LEU A 306 6.93 17.80 -0.30
N ALA A 307 6.65 16.74 -1.06
CA ALA A 307 5.39 16.61 -1.79
C ALA A 307 4.17 16.41 -0.86
N VAL A 308 4.40 15.87 0.34
CA VAL A 308 3.36 15.66 1.35
C VAL A 308 3.81 16.33 2.66
N PRO A 309 3.73 17.67 2.77
CA PRO A 309 4.13 18.36 3.97
C PRO A 309 3.14 18.09 5.12
N PRO A 310 3.63 17.97 6.36
CA PRO A 310 2.74 17.89 7.52
C PRO A 310 2.07 19.24 7.74
N SER A 311 0.86 19.22 8.30
CA SER A 311 0.12 20.43 8.65
C SER A 311 -0.61 20.26 9.97
N ALA A 312 -1.30 21.28 10.45
CA ALA A 312 -2.17 21.16 11.62
C ALA A 312 -3.26 20.09 11.44
N ARG A 313 -3.69 19.83 10.18
CA ARG A 313 -4.71 18.86 9.84
C ARG A 313 -4.13 17.50 9.44
N LEU A 314 -2.97 17.48 8.76
CA LEU A 314 -2.39 16.30 8.13
C LEU A 314 -1.13 15.83 8.85
N LYS A 315 -1.15 14.58 9.32
CA LYS A 315 0.02 13.84 9.81
C LYS A 315 0.32 12.68 8.84
N PRO A 316 1.23 12.85 7.88
CA PRO A 316 1.54 11.82 6.90
C PRO A 316 2.20 10.59 7.53
N ALA A 317 1.97 9.42 6.98
CA ALA A 317 2.66 8.19 7.40
C ALA A 317 4.04 8.02 6.72
N TYR A 318 4.31 8.75 5.64
CA TYR A 318 5.55 8.66 4.86
C TYR A 318 5.95 7.22 4.51
N SER A 319 5.03 6.46 3.94
CA SER A 319 5.39 5.13 3.40
C SER A 319 6.58 5.21 2.44
N GLN A 320 6.73 6.35 1.81
CA GLN A 320 7.88 6.82 1.06
C GLN A 320 8.03 8.33 1.28
N VAL A 321 9.26 8.84 1.25
CA VAL A 321 9.53 10.28 1.34
C VAL A 321 9.70 10.81 -0.07
N VAL A 322 8.75 11.60 -0.52
CA VAL A 322 8.67 12.13 -1.86
C VAL A 322 8.86 13.63 -1.85
N VAL A 323 9.66 14.13 -2.78
CA VAL A 323 9.92 15.55 -2.99
C VAL A 323 9.48 15.99 -4.38
N LYS A 324 9.10 17.25 -4.47
CA LYS A 324 8.85 17.99 -5.69
C LYS A 324 10.11 18.80 -6.03
N LEU A 325 10.51 18.77 -7.29
CA LEU A 325 11.73 19.41 -7.77
C LEU A 325 11.37 20.54 -8.74
N ASP A 326 12.02 21.68 -8.58
CA ASP A 326 12.10 22.75 -9.57
C ASP A 326 13.50 22.74 -10.20
N ALA A 327 13.60 22.17 -11.39
CA ALA A 327 14.87 22.03 -12.10
C ALA A 327 15.51 23.39 -12.46
N ALA A 328 14.71 24.43 -12.67
CA ALA A 328 15.22 25.78 -12.99
C ALA A 328 15.86 26.41 -11.75
N ALA A 329 15.22 26.33 -10.61
CA ALA A 329 15.76 26.83 -9.34
C ALA A 329 17.00 26.04 -8.87
N LEU A 330 17.04 24.73 -9.16
CA LEU A 330 18.16 23.85 -8.79
C LEU A 330 19.35 23.93 -9.75
N GLY A 331 19.16 24.41 -10.98
CA GLY A 331 20.19 24.38 -12.03
C GLY A 331 20.53 22.96 -12.51
N ILE A 332 19.75 21.95 -12.16
CA ILE A 332 19.99 20.54 -12.49
C ILE A 332 18.66 19.82 -12.76
N SER A 333 18.63 18.96 -13.78
CA SER A 333 17.44 18.16 -14.06
C SER A 333 17.26 17.03 -13.05
N LYS A 334 15.98 16.58 -12.85
CA LYS A 334 15.66 15.42 -12.02
C LYS A 334 16.48 14.18 -12.42
N THR A 335 16.61 13.91 -13.71
CA THR A 335 17.34 12.74 -14.23
C THR A 335 18.82 12.79 -13.83
N GLU A 336 19.45 13.94 -13.96
CA GLU A 336 20.87 14.12 -13.59
C GLU A 336 21.04 14.05 -12.06
N LEU A 337 20.14 14.67 -11.28
CA LEU A 337 20.18 14.59 -9.83
C LEU A 337 20.03 13.12 -9.35
N MET A 338 19.06 12.38 -9.90
CA MET A 338 18.89 10.96 -9.58
C MET A 338 20.12 10.12 -9.95
N LYS A 339 20.77 10.40 -11.07
CA LYS A 339 22.02 9.74 -11.48
C LYS A 339 23.13 10.00 -10.47
N ARG A 340 23.40 11.26 -10.12
CA ARG A 340 24.41 11.65 -9.13
C ARG A 340 24.16 11.03 -7.74
N LEU A 341 22.89 10.95 -7.30
CA LEU A 341 22.51 10.30 -6.05
C LEU A 341 22.76 8.78 -6.08
N LYS A 342 22.43 8.11 -7.19
CA LYS A 342 22.67 6.67 -7.37
C LYS A 342 24.17 6.34 -7.37
N GLU A 343 25.00 7.15 -8.01
CA GLU A 343 26.47 7.04 -7.99
C GLU A 343 27.01 7.14 -6.54
N ARG A 344 26.35 7.93 -5.69
CA ARG A 344 26.64 8.08 -4.26
C ARG A 344 25.95 7.02 -3.38
N ARG A 345 25.35 5.99 -3.99
CA ARG A 345 24.66 4.88 -3.31
C ARG A 345 23.43 5.33 -2.49
N ILE A 346 22.80 6.42 -2.88
CA ILE A 346 21.52 6.85 -2.33
C ILE A 346 20.39 6.23 -3.16
N GLY A 347 19.54 5.46 -2.49
CA GLY A 347 18.32 4.88 -3.11
C GLY A 347 17.30 5.98 -3.39
N CYS A 348 17.05 6.26 -4.66
CA CYS A 348 16.01 7.16 -5.13
C CYS A 348 15.36 6.62 -6.41
N TRP A 349 14.12 7.03 -6.67
CA TRP A 349 13.34 6.64 -7.85
C TRP A 349 12.39 7.77 -8.29
N HIS A 350 11.70 7.57 -9.41
CA HIS A 350 10.60 8.44 -9.80
C HIS A 350 9.49 8.37 -8.75
N ALA A 351 8.96 9.52 -8.32
CA ALA A 351 8.00 9.56 -7.20
C ALA A 351 6.78 8.69 -7.48
N ASN A 352 6.24 8.79 -8.67
CA ASN A 352 5.06 8.06 -9.09
C ASN A 352 5.44 6.79 -9.85
N PHE A 353 4.51 5.86 -9.94
CA PHE A 353 4.55 4.83 -10.97
C PHE A 353 4.49 5.50 -12.35
N GLU A 354 5.04 4.85 -13.37
CA GLU A 354 4.68 5.21 -14.72
C GLU A 354 3.16 5.15 -14.86
N PRO A 355 2.51 6.18 -15.46
CA PRO A 355 1.06 6.18 -15.61
C PRO A 355 0.56 4.85 -16.17
N ILE A 356 -0.38 4.19 -15.49
CA ILE A 356 -0.74 2.80 -15.79
C ILE A 356 -1.30 2.61 -17.21
N ASN A 357 -1.83 3.66 -17.82
CA ASN A 357 -2.27 3.63 -19.22
C ASN A 357 -1.10 3.45 -20.22
N LYS A 358 0.15 3.73 -19.82
CA LYS A 358 1.36 3.49 -20.64
C LYS A 358 1.83 2.04 -20.60
N LEU A 359 1.36 1.25 -19.65
CA LEU A 359 1.69 -0.17 -19.59
C LEU A 359 1.13 -0.91 -20.81
N ALA A 360 1.87 -1.91 -21.32
CA ALA A 360 1.51 -2.65 -22.53
C ALA A 360 0.07 -3.17 -22.53
N PHE A 361 -0.45 -3.60 -21.38
CA PHE A 361 -1.82 -4.09 -21.25
C PHE A 361 -2.86 -3.06 -21.72
N PHE A 362 -2.67 -1.79 -21.42
CA PHE A 362 -3.56 -0.69 -21.82
C PHE A 362 -3.15 -0.09 -23.16
N ARG A 363 -1.87 0.27 -23.30
CA ARG A 363 -1.30 0.91 -24.48
C ARG A 363 -1.53 0.11 -25.77
N ASP A 364 -1.28 -1.20 -25.71
CA ASP A 364 -1.36 -2.09 -26.88
C ASP A 364 -2.76 -2.73 -27.02
N GLY A 365 -3.70 -2.35 -26.15
CA GLY A 365 -5.09 -2.79 -26.20
C GLY A 365 -5.32 -4.25 -25.78
N LEU A 366 -4.36 -4.89 -25.06
CA LEU A 366 -4.47 -6.28 -24.62
C LEU A 366 -5.65 -6.55 -23.69
N TRP A 367 -6.15 -5.51 -23.03
CA TRP A 367 -7.36 -5.59 -22.19
C TRP A 367 -8.61 -6.00 -22.97
N ARG A 368 -8.67 -5.71 -24.29
CA ARG A 368 -9.83 -6.06 -25.13
C ARG A 368 -10.05 -7.56 -25.22
N ASP A 369 -8.96 -8.34 -25.33
CA ASP A 369 -9.05 -9.79 -25.40
C ASP A 369 -9.60 -10.43 -24.11
N TRP A 370 -9.44 -9.77 -22.97
CA TRP A 370 -9.97 -10.22 -21.69
C TRP A 370 -11.44 -9.88 -21.51
N ILE A 371 -11.86 -8.72 -21.99
CA ILE A 371 -13.22 -8.19 -21.80
C ILE A 371 -14.17 -8.71 -22.85
N LEU A 372 -13.71 -8.87 -24.10
CA LEU A 372 -14.55 -9.27 -25.24
C LEU A 372 -14.83 -10.78 -25.32
N ARG A 373 -14.14 -11.62 -24.56
CA ARG A 373 -14.41 -13.07 -24.52
C ARG A 373 -15.71 -13.48 -23.83
N GLY A 374 -16.46 -12.54 -23.34
CA GLY A 374 -17.79 -12.76 -22.83
C GLY A 374 -18.42 -11.40 -22.58
N ASP A 375 -19.46 -11.03 -23.21
CA ASP A 375 -20.36 -9.86 -23.07
C ASP A 375 -20.16 -8.92 -21.84
N VAL A 376 -18.96 -8.91 -21.25
CA VAL A 376 -18.63 -8.40 -19.92
C VAL A 376 -18.36 -6.90 -19.93
N CYS A 377 -18.00 -6.32 -21.07
CA CYS A 377 -17.86 -4.87 -21.18
C CYS A 377 -18.27 -4.38 -22.57
N LYS A 378 -19.39 -3.71 -22.66
CA LYS A 378 -19.89 -3.10 -23.91
C LYS A 378 -19.32 -1.70 -24.18
N VAL A 379 -18.37 -1.24 -23.36
CA VAL A 379 -17.87 0.13 -23.45
C VAL A 379 -16.47 0.12 -24.04
N GLU A 380 -16.34 0.53 -25.31
CA GLU A 380 -15.03 0.90 -25.84
C GLU A 380 -14.50 2.11 -25.09
N ARG A 381 -13.35 1.94 -24.43
CA ARG A 381 -12.62 3.02 -23.79
C ARG A 381 -11.30 3.28 -24.47
N ASN A 382 -10.97 4.54 -24.64
CA ASN A 382 -9.66 4.94 -25.12
C ASN A 382 -8.72 5.15 -23.93
N TYR A 383 -7.90 4.14 -23.61
CA TYR A 383 -6.88 4.26 -22.59
C TYR A 383 -5.59 4.96 -23.08
N ASN A 384 -5.49 5.28 -24.38
CA ASN A 384 -4.32 5.96 -24.97
C ASN A 384 -4.36 7.49 -24.82
N GLN A 385 -5.23 8.02 -23.97
CA GLN A 385 -5.26 9.45 -23.67
C GLN A 385 -3.99 9.89 -22.91
N THR A 386 -3.65 11.16 -23.03
CA THR A 386 -2.53 11.77 -22.30
C THR A 386 -3.01 12.30 -20.96
N PHE A 387 -2.29 11.95 -19.91
CA PHE A 387 -2.49 12.48 -18.56
C PHE A 387 -1.34 13.46 -18.28
N VAL A 388 -1.53 14.71 -18.64
CA VAL A 388 -0.46 15.71 -18.73
C VAL A 388 0.23 15.93 -17.38
N ASN A 389 -0.54 16.04 -16.30
CA ASN A 389 0.05 16.27 -14.99
C ASN A 389 0.80 15.03 -14.47
N SER A 390 0.21 13.85 -14.66
CA SER A 390 0.81 12.58 -14.28
C SER A 390 2.15 12.35 -15.00
N GLU A 391 2.18 12.57 -16.32
CA GLU A 391 3.40 12.43 -17.12
C GLU A 391 4.47 13.43 -16.70
N GLU A 392 4.11 14.68 -16.44
CA GLU A 392 5.06 15.71 -15.98
C GLU A 392 5.62 15.39 -14.58
N VAL A 393 4.79 14.99 -13.66
CA VAL A 393 5.22 14.55 -12.31
C VAL A 393 6.18 13.36 -12.41
N TYR A 394 5.82 12.34 -13.21
CA TYR A 394 6.67 11.17 -13.41
C TYR A 394 8.01 11.52 -14.04
N GLN A 395 8.02 12.36 -15.09
CA GLN A 395 9.24 12.66 -15.86
C GLN A 395 10.11 13.73 -15.21
N HIS A 396 9.52 14.78 -14.65
CA HIS A 396 10.23 16.01 -14.33
C HIS A 396 10.16 16.44 -12.86
N LEU A 397 9.02 16.31 -12.19
CA LEU A 397 8.80 16.94 -10.90
C LEU A 397 9.05 16.03 -9.71
N GLY A 398 8.51 14.81 -9.70
CA GLY A 398 8.47 13.99 -8.50
C GLY A 398 9.66 13.05 -8.34
N MET A 399 10.30 13.05 -7.17
CA MET A 399 11.38 12.11 -6.82
C MET A 399 11.15 11.53 -5.43
N GLY A 400 11.26 10.20 -5.32
CA GLY A 400 11.14 9.48 -4.05
C GLY A 400 12.49 9.02 -3.50
N PHE A 401 12.59 8.99 -2.18
CA PHE A 401 13.73 8.44 -1.46
C PHE A 401 13.38 7.13 -0.78
N SER A 402 14.31 6.16 -0.84
CA SER A 402 14.15 4.88 -0.17
C SER A 402 13.93 5.04 1.33
N ARG A 403 12.95 4.30 1.86
CA ARG A 403 12.70 4.21 3.30
C ARG A 403 13.98 3.83 4.07
N ASP A 404 14.89 3.10 3.46
CA ASP A 404 16.18 2.73 4.06
C ASP A 404 17.04 3.92 4.44
N ASN A 405 16.85 5.07 3.81
CA ASN A 405 17.56 6.31 4.16
C ASN A 405 17.08 6.88 5.51
N PHE A 406 15.88 6.49 5.99
CA PHE A 406 15.23 7.01 7.19
C PHE A 406 15.18 5.99 8.34
N LEU A 407 16.17 5.08 8.42
CA LEU A 407 16.23 4.06 9.48
C LEU A 407 16.95 4.52 10.73
N SER A 408 17.80 5.53 10.64
CA SER A 408 18.54 6.09 11.76
C SER A 408 18.97 7.53 11.47
N ARG A 409 19.29 8.27 12.54
CA ARG A 409 19.85 9.64 12.42
C ARG A 409 21.11 9.68 11.55
N ASP A 410 21.98 8.68 11.66
CA ASP A 410 23.23 8.66 10.87
C ASP A 410 22.94 8.45 9.39
N ARG A 411 21.93 7.65 9.02
CA ARG A 411 21.51 7.50 7.64
C ARG A 411 20.90 8.79 7.09
N VAL A 412 20.07 9.48 7.85
CA VAL A 412 19.51 10.79 7.45
C VAL A 412 20.63 11.82 7.26
N LYS A 413 21.59 11.90 8.18
CA LYS A 413 22.76 12.77 8.02
C LYS A 413 23.59 12.43 6.79
N SER A 414 23.76 11.14 6.50
CA SER A 414 24.44 10.69 5.29
C SER A 414 23.65 11.08 4.03
N LEU A 415 22.34 10.89 4.01
CA LEU A 415 21.46 11.32 2.93
C LEU A 415 21.61 12.82 2.66
N ILE A 416 21.49 13.66 3.69
CA ILE A 416 21.66 15.10 3.61
C ILE A 416 23.01 15.47 2.97
N LYS A 417 24.10 14.94 3.52
CA LYS A 417 25.45 15.19 2.98
C LYS A 417 25.56 14.80 1.51
N GLN A 418 25.02 13.64 1.12
CA GLN A 418 25.11 13.17 -0.28
C GLN A 418 24.20 13.97 -1.21
N LEU A 419 23.06 14.48 -0.71
CA LEU A 419 22.19 15.39 -1.46
C LEU A 419 22.92 16.71 -1.77
N ASP A 420 23.55 17.34 -0.77
CA ASP A 420 24.33 18.57 -0.96
C ASP A 420 25.44 18.38 -2.00
N LEU A 421 26.19 17.26 -1.92
CA LEU A 421 27.21 16.91 -2.89
C LEU A 421 26.67 16.56 -4.29
N ALA A 422 25.42 16.19 -4.42
CA ALA A 422 24.79 15.91 -5.70
C ALA A 422 24.26 17.17 -6.37
N LEU A 423 23.94 18.19 -5.58
CA LEU A 423 23.48 19.49 -6.04
C LEU A 423 24.64 20.43 -6.40
N SER A 424 25.79 20.28 -5.75
CA SER A 424 27.05 20.99 -6.15
C SER A 424 27.64 20.37 -7.43
#